data_fc9e6d202830787ebd46dd9c080a529c
#
_entry.id   fc9e6d202830787ebd46dd9c080a529c
#
_cell.length_a   1.000
_cell.length_b   1.000
_cell.length_c   1.000
_cell.angle_alpha   90.00
_cell.angle_beta   90.00
_cell.angle_gamma   90.00
#
_symmetry.space_group_name_H-M   'P 1'
#
loop_
_entity.id
_entity.type
_entity.pdbx_description
1 polymer ?
#
loop_
_entity_poly.entity_id
_entity_poly.type
_entity_poly.pdbx_seq_one_letter_code
_entity_poly.pdbx_strand_id
1 'polypeptide(L)'
;MDDPRYEPGMPVLDRQAIGSQPGGSRPIDRIPETAPTPLQRHYINLSAVALVAGAIAITALETGAGLSSPLVKICVLIAAPILVLTNGDATLRIWRSAWAWMPVNRGRGLFRLAWVLGAVIGLTVIAVAAAIVLWA
;
A
#
# COMPACT_ATOMS: atom_id res chain seq x y z
N MET A 1 -22.58 15.36 39.41
CA MET A 1 -21.98 14.14 39.79
C MET A 1 -20.49 14.18 39.59
N ASP A 2 -19.82 13.84 40.60
CA ASP A 2 -18.37 13.86 40.55
C ASP A 2 -17.84 12.53 40.11
N ASP A 3 -18.03 12.26 38.87
CA ASP A 3 -17.37 11.14 38.26
C ASP A 3 -15.87 11.49 38.19
N PRO A 4 -14.99 10.70 38.77
CA PRO A 4 -13.56 10.99 38.75
C PRO A 4 -12.98 11.11 37.33
N ARG A 5 -13.71 10.64 36.36
CA ARG A 5 -13.32 10.84 34.96
C ARG A 5 -13.48 12.28 34.50
N TYR A 6 -14.18 13.09 35.25
CA TYR A 6 -14.45 14.46 34.89
C TYR A 6 -13.59 15.45 35.66
N GLU A 7 -12.41 15.04 36.05
CA GLU A 7 -11.43 15.95 36.55
C GLU A 7 -11.01 16.93 35.46
N PRO A 8 -10.47 18.10 35.86
CA PRO A 8 -10.03 19.10 34.90
C PRO A 8 -9.10 18.50 33.87
N GLY A 9 -9.44 18.58 32.64
CA GLY A 9 -8.70 18.02 31.51
C GLY A 9 -9.29 16.74 30.93
N MET A 10 -9.77 15.84 31.75
CA MET A 10 -10.36 14.58 31.29
C MET A 10 -11.68 14.77 30.54
N PRO A 11 -12.59 15.61 31.04
CA PRO A 11 -13.86 15.82 30.35
C PRO A 11 -13.70 16.35 28.94
N VAL A 12 -12.63 17.05 28.68
CA VAL A 12 -12.39 17.61 27.35
C VAL A 12 -12.17 16.51 26.32
N LEU A 13 -11.37 15.52 26.66
CA LEU A 13 -11.12 14.38 25.76
C LEU A 13 -12.36 13.52 25.58
N ASP A 14 -13.05 13.23 26.67
CA ASP A 14 -14.29 12.49 26.61
C ASP A 14 -15.35 13.23 25.81
N ARG A 15 -15.42 14.52 25.96
CA ARG A 15 -16.35 15.33 25.17
C ARG A 15 -15.98 15.37 23.71
N GLN A 16 -14.73 15.31 23.39
CA GLN A 16 -14.32 15.22 21.99
C GLN A 16 -14.72 13.89 21.41
N ALA A 17 -14.59 12.83 22.17
CA ALA A 17 -15.03 11.51 21.74
C ALA A 17 -16.55 11.44 21.61
N ILE A 18 -17.25 12.01 22.59
CA ILE A 18 -18.71 12.10 22.57
C ILE A 18 -19.17 13.13 21.56
N GLY A 19 -18.42 14.22 21.53
CA GLY A 19 -18.62 15.26 20.55
C GLY A 19 -18.40 14.78 19.13
N SER A 20 -18.03 13.55 18.94
CA SER A 20 -18.19 12.90 17.65
C SER A 20 -19.63 12.95 17.24
N GLN A 21 -20.14 14.11 17.44
CA GLN A 21 -21.35 14.54 16.92
C GLN A 21 -21.42 14.26 15.48
N PRO A 22 -22.58 14.11 14.97
CA PRO A 22 -22.80 13.78 13.58
C PRO A 22 -22.05 14.67 12.60
N GLY A 23 -21.69 15.87 13.01
CA GLY A 23 -20.94 16.76 12.15
C GLY A 23 -19.42 16.63 12.23
N GLY A 24 -18.92 16.18 13.38
CA GLY A 24 -17.48 16.25 13.67
C GLY A 24 -16.66 15.10 13.12
N SER A 25 -17.25 13.93 12.99
CA SER A 25 -16.53 12.74 12.53
C SER A 25 -16.35 12.69 11.02
N ARG A 26 -17.18 13.40 10.31
CA ARG A 26 -17.23 13.32 8.85
C ARG A 26 -15.99 13.77 8.11
N PRO A 27 -15.27 14.82 8.55
CA PRO A 27 -14.04 15.18 7.86
C PRO A 27 -13.00 14.06 7.83
N ILE A 28 -12.96 13.22 8.88
CA ILE A 28 -12.04 12.11 8.97
C ILE A 28 -12.44 11.01 7.98
N ASP A 29 -13.73 10.78 7.83
CA ASP A 29 -14.24 9.76 6.91
C ASP A 29 -13.97 10.10 5.44
N ARG A 30 -13.66 11.35 5.16
CA ARG A 30 -13.36 11.83 3.82
C ARG A 30 -11.91 11.77 3.44
N ILE A 31 -11.03 11.41 4.37
CA ILE A 31 -9.61 11.27 4.07
C ILE A 31 -9.45 10.03 3.18
N PRO A 32 -8.96 10.19 1.94
CA PRO A 32 -8.91 9.09 0.98
C PRO A 32 -8.08 7.89 1.43
N GLU A 33 -7.09 8.12 2.28
CA GLU A 33 -6.21 7.07 2.78
C GLU A 33 -6.86 6.14 3.79
N THR A 34 -8.00 6.52 4.37
CA THR A 34 -8.71 5.69 5.33
C THR A 34 -9.70 4.73 4.68
N ALA A 35 -10.01 4.96 3.41
CA ALA A 35 -10.93 4.11 2.67
C ALA A 35 -10.20 2.91 2.07
N PRO A 36 -10.49 1.67 2.50
CA PRO A 36 -9.86 0.49 1.93
C PRO A 36 -10.35 0.27 0.49
N THR A 37 -9.42 -0.08 -0.38
CA THR A 37 -9.77 -0.51 -1.74
C THR A 37 -10.19 -1.97 -1.73
N PRO A 38 -10.98 -2.44 -2.71
CA PRO A 38 -11.32 -3.85 -2.82
C PRO A 38 -10.08 -4.76 -2.90
N LEU A 39 -9.04 -4.32 -3.58
CA LEU A 39 -7.80 -5.06 -3.71
C LEU A 39 -7.04 -5.15 -2.39
N GLN A 40 -7.13 -4.14 -1.56
CA GLN A 40 -6.43 -4.11 -0.27
C GLN A 40 -6.86 -5.25 0.65
N ARG A 41 -8.08 -5.71 0.56
CA ARG A 41 -8.58 -6.83 1.35
C ARG A 41 -7.84 -8.14 1.07
N HIS A 42 -7.26 -8.23 -0.12
CA HIS A 42 -6.57 -9.42 -0.59
C HIS A 42 -5.05 -9.29 -0.57
N TYR A 43 -4.51 -8.19 -0.08
CA TYR A 43 -3.06 -7.94 -0.09
C TYR A 43 -2.26 -9.05 0.58
N ILE A 44 -2.72 -9.55 1.71
CA ILE A 44 -2.01 -10.61 2.45
C ILE A 44 -1.95 -11.88 1.60
N ASN A 45 -3.06 -12.29 1.04
CA ASN A 45 -3.13 -13.50 0.23
C ASN A 45 -2.32 -13.37 -1.06
N LEU A 46 -2.45 -12.24 -1.74
CA LEU A 46 -1.71 -11.97 -2.97
C LEU A 46 -0.22 -11.87 -2.69
N SER A 47 0.17 -11.21 -1.61
CA SER A 47 1.58 -11.10 -1.22
C SER A 47 2.18 -12.46 -0.87
N ALA A 48 1.40 -13.32 -0.21
CA ALA A 48 1.85 -14.69 0.09
C ALA A 48 2.12 -15.48 -1.19
N VAL A 49 1.21 -15.40 -2.17
CA VAL A 49 1.38 -16.07 -3.47
C VAL A 49 2.61 -15.53 -4.21
N ALA A 50 2.76 -14.20 -4.27
CA ALA A 50 3.92 -13.59 -4.91
C ALA A 50 5.23 -13.95 -4.22
N LEU A 51 5.23 -14.00 -2.89
CA LEU A 51 6.39 -14.37 -2.10
C LEU A 51 6.81 -15.82 -2.35
N VAL A 52 5.87 -16.75 -2.35
CA VAL A 52 6.13 -18.17 -2.62
C VAL A 52 6.64 -18.35 -4.06
N ALA A 53 5.99 -17.74 -5.03
CA ALA A 53 6.44 -17.81 -6.42
C ALA A 53 7.84 -17.21 -6.59
N GLY A 54 8.12 -16.08 -5.95
CA GLY A 54 9.45 -15.47 -5.94
C GLY A 54 10.50 -16.35 -5.29
N ALA A 55 10.20 -16.96 -4.15
CA ALA A 55 11.09 -17.87 -3.46
C ALA A 55 11.42 -19.09 -4.32
N ILE A 56 10.44 -19.67 -5.00
CA ILE A 56 10.65 -20.79 -5.93
C ILE A 56 11.56 -20.36 -7.08
N ALA A 57 11.29 -19.21 -7.68
CA ALA A 57 12.09 -18.68 -8.79
C ALA A 57 13.55 -18.45 -8.38
N ILE A 58 13.77 -17.82 -7.24
CA ILE A 58 15.12 -17.56 -6.72
C ILE A 58 15.84 -18.87 -6.42
N THR A 59 15.18 -19.82 -5.75
CA THR A 59 15.75 -21.12 -5.44
C THR A 59 16.12 -21.88 -6.72
N ALA A 60 15.26 -21.84 -7.74
CA ALA A 60 15.56 -22.47 -9.02
C ALA A 60 16.81 -21.84 -9.66
N LEU A 61 16.92 -20.52 -9.67
CA LEU A 61 18.09 -19.81 -10.21
C LEU A 61 19.36 -20.14 -9.44
N GLU A 62 19.29 -20.17 -8.11
CA GLU A 62 20.42 -20.52 -7.25
C GLU A 62 20.90 -21.98 -7.45
N THR A 63 19.98 -22.86 -7.80
CA THR A 63 20.30 -24.27 -8.08
C THR A 63 20.71 -24.53 -9.53
N GLY A 64 20.90 -23.49 -10.32
CA GLY A 64 21.45 -23.56 -11.67
C GLY A 64 20.44 -23.51 -12.80
N ALA A 65 19.17 -23.26 -12.53
CA ALA A 65 18.21 -23.02 -13.59
C ALA A 65 18.53 -21.70 -14.30
N GLY A 66 18.40 -21.68 -15.62
CA GLY A 66 18.55 -20.44 -16.38
C GLY A 66 17.30 -19.58 -16.34
N LEU A 67 17.44 -18.32 -16.74
CA LEU A 67 16.29 -17.41 -16.90
C LEU A 67 15.23 -17.92 -17.88
N SER A 68 15.67 -18.73 -18.85
CA SER A 68 14.77 -19.36 -19.83
C SER A 68 14.02 -20.56 -19.28
N SER A 69 14.30 -20.99 -18.06
CA SER A 69 13.63 -22.14 -17.44
C SER A 69 12.11 -21.92 -17.38
N PRO A 70 11.31 -22.92 -17.81
CA PRO A 70 9.87 -22.82 -17.71
C PRO A 70 9.36 -22.57 -16.29
N LEU A 71 10.01 -23.16 -15.29
CA LEU A 71 9.65 -22.97 -13.89
C LEU A 71 9.81 -21.49 -13.48
N VAL A 72 10.94 -20.88 -13.82
CA VAL A 72 11.21 -19.47 -13.52
C VAL A 72 10.21 -18.58 -14.23
N LYS A 73 9.93 -18.85 -15.50
CA LYS A 73 8.94 -18.09 -16.28
C LYS A 73 7.54 -18.16 -15.69
N ILE A 74 7.10 -19.35 -15.28
CA ILE A 74 5.78 -19.52 -14.64
C ILE A 74 5.71 -18.74 -13.33
N CYS A 75 6.74 -18.82 -12.51
CA CYS A 75 6.78 -18.07 -11.25
C CYS A 75 6.72 -16.57 -11.49
N VAL A 76 7.44 -16.07 -12.48
CA VAL A 76 7.42 -14.64 -12.84
C VAL A 76 6.05 -14.24 -13.40
N LEU A 77 5.42 -15.07 -14.22
CA LEU A 77 4.06 -14.83 -14.74
C LEU A 77 3.02 -14.74 -13.63
N ILE A 78 3.23 -15.41 -12.53
CA ILE A 78 2.35 -15.34 -11.37
C ILE A 78 2.69 -14.13 -10.50
N ALA A 79 3.95 -13.98 -10.15
CA ALA A 79 4.38 -12.95 -9.18
C ALA A 79 4.34 -11.54 -9.74
N ALA A 80 4.78 -11.33 -10.97
CA ALA A 80 4.90 -9.99 -11.54
C ALA A 80 3.55 -9.26 -11.66
N PRO A 81 2.49 -9.86 -12.20
CA PRO A 81 1.18 -9.21 -12.24
C PRO A 81 0.65 -8.87 -10.85
N ILE A 82 0.82 -9.77 -9.89
CA ILE A 82 0.39 -9.53 -8.50
C ILE A 82 1.14 -8.32 -7.93
N LEU A 83 2.45 -8.28 -8.08
CA LEU A 83 3.26 -7.16 -7.58
C LEU A 83 2.90 -5.85 -8.27
N VAL A 84 2.71 -5.85 -9.58
CA VAL A 84 2.33 -4.64 -10.31
C VAL A 84 0.97 -4.14 -9.89
N LEU A 85 -0.01 -5.02 -9.76
CA LEU A 85 -1.38 -4.63 -9.38
C LEU A 85 -1.44 -4.13 -7.94
N THR A 86 -0.83 -4.83 -7.00
CA THR A 86 -0.88 -4.44 -5.59
C THR A 86 -0.09 -3.16 -5.34
N ASN A 87 1.09 -3.04 -5.91
CA ASN A 87 1.90 -1.81 -5.78
C ASN A 87 1.29 -0.66 -6.56
N GLY A 88 0.72 -0.90 -7.71
CA GLY A 88 0.00 0.10 -8.49
C GLY A 88 -1.19 0.67 -7.73
N ASP A 89 -2.00 -0.19 -7.12
CA ASP A 89 -3.13 0.23 -6.30
C ASP A 89 -2.68 1.06 -5.09
N ALA A 90 -1.63 0.60 -4.40
CA ALA A 90 -1.05 1.35 -3.28
C ALA A 90 -0.51 2.71 -3.73
N THR A 91 0.15 2.76 -4.88
CA THR A 91 0.68 4.00 -5.46
C THR A 91 -0.43 4.99 -5.77
N LEU A 92 -1.54 4.53 -6.37
CA LEU A 92 -2.70 5.37 -6.64
C LEU A 92 -3.33 5.93 -5.36
N ARG A 93 -3.39 5.12 -4.31
CA ARG A 93 -3.88 5.59 -3.02
C ARG A 93 -2.99 6.68 -2.43
N ILE A 94 -1.68 6.46 -2.45
CA ILE A 94 -0.72 7.46 -1.97
C ILE A 94 -0.82 8.74 -2.80
N TRP A 95 -0.94 8.61 -4.12
CA TRP A 95 -1.14 9.74 -5.02
C TRP A 95 -2.36 10.58 -4.67
N ARG A 96 -3.50 9.92 -4.49
CA ARG A 96 -4.75 10.61 -4.10
C ARG A 96 -4.61 11.28 -2.74
N SER A 97 -3.99 10.58 -1.80
CA SER A 97 -3.73 11.09 -0.46
C SER A 97 -2.78 12.30 -0.49
N ALA A 98 -1.75 12.28 -1.34
CA ALA A 98 -0.84 13.40 -1.48
C ALA A 98 -1.56 14.70 -1.88
N TRP A 99 -2.44 14.61 -2.84
CA TRP A 99 -3.23 15.77 -3.28
C TRP A 99 -4.26 16.20 -2.24
N ALA A 100 -4.83 15.28 -1.50
CA ALA A 100 -5.73 15.61 -0.41
C ALA A 100 -5.04 16.38 0.72
N TRP A 101 -3.76 16.10 0.95
CA TRP A 101 -2.97 16.77 1.99
C TRP A 101 -2.37 18.11 1.56
N MET A 102 -2.25 18.37 0.27
CA MET A 102 -1.64 19.60 -0.23
C MET A 102 -2.25 20.88 0.34
N PRO A 103 -3.59 21.04 0.40
CA PRO A 103 -4.19 22.26 0.96
C PRO A 103 -4.03 22.36 2.48
N VAL A 104 -3.90 21.22 3.16
CA VAL A 104 -3.84 21.17 4.63
C VAL A 104 -2.41 21.31 5.13
N ASN A 105 -1.50 20.53 4.56
CA ASN A 105 -0.09 20.53 4.93
C ASN A 105 0.75 20.17 3.70
N ARG A 106 1.35 21.17 3.13
CA ARG A 106 2.13 21.04 1.90
C ARG A 106 3.32 20.09 2.04
N GLY A 107 3.99 20.13 3.19
CA GLY A 107 5.12 19.24 3.46
C GLY A 107 4.72 17.76 3.43
N ARG A 108 3.59 17.42 4.03
CA ARG A 108 3.07 16.04 4.00
C ARG A 108 2.65 15.62 2.59
N GLY A 109 2.03 16.51 1.86
CA GLY A 109 1.67 16.24 0.47
C GLY A 109 2.89 15.98 -0.40
N LEU A 110 3.90 16.82 -0.31
CA LEU A 110 5.17 16.66 -1.05
C LEU A 110 5.92 15.39 -0.65
N PHE A 111 5.95 15.07 0.62
CA PHE A 111 6.57 13.83 1.11
C PHE A 111 5.89 12.59 0.50
N ARG A 112 4.57 12.58 0.40
CA ARG A 112 3.83 11.50 -0.23
C ARG A 112 4.08 11.43 -1.73
N LEU A 113 4.24 12.55 -2.41
CA LEU A 113 4.61 12.56 -3.82
C LEU A 113 6.01 11.98 -4.05
N ALA A 114 6.95 12.21 -3.13
CA ALA A 114 8.26 11.58 -3.20
C ALA A 114 8.15 10.04 -3.10
N TRP A 115 7.26 9.53 -2.25
CA TRP A 115 6.97 8.10 -2.18
C TRP A 115 6.33 7.56 -3.45
N VAL A 116 5.45 8.34 -4.09
CA VAL A 116 4.87 7.97 -5.39
C VAL A 116 5.96 7.84 -6.45
N LEU A 117 6.90 8.77 -6.47
CA LEU A 117 8.03 8.69 -7.41
C LEU A 117 8.85 7.42 -7.19
N GLY A 118 9.20 7.12 -5.93
CA GLY A 118 9.91 5.89 -5.58
C GLY A 118 9.12 4.64 -5.98
N ALA A 119 7.82 4.63 -5.76
CA ALA A 119 6.95 3.50 -6.14
C ALA A 119 6.89 3.31 -7.67
N VAL A 120 6.82 4.39 -8.44
CA VAL A 120 6.84 4.32 -9.91
C VAL A 120 8.16 3.74 -10.42
N ILE A 121 9.28 4.16 -9.84
CA ILE A 121 10.59 3.60 -10.16
C ILE A 121 10.60 2.10 -9.85
N GLY A 122 10.13 1.69 -8.67
CA GLY A 122 10.03 0.29 -8.28
C GLY A 122 9.17 -0.53 -9.22
N LEU A 123 8.02 -0.01 -9.63
CA LEU A 123 7.13 -0.66 -10.59
C LEU A 123 7.82 -0.85 -11.95
N THR A 124 8.56 0.16 -12.40
CA THR A 124 9.32 0.08 -13.64
C THR A 124 10.38 -1.01 -13.56
N VAL A 125 11.10 -1.10 -12.46
CA VAL A 125 12.12 -2.14 -12.24
C VAL A 125 11.49 -3.53 -12.27
N ILE A 126 10.37 -3.72 -11.60
CA ILE A 126 9.64 -5.00 -11.61
C ILE A 126 9.21 -5.37 -13.03
N ALA A 127 8.64 -4.43 -13.76
CA ALA A 127 8.18 -4.67 -15.13
C ALA A 127 9.32 -5.02 -16.07
N VAL A 128 10.44 -4.31 -15.98
CA VAL A 128 11.63 -4.57 -16.79
C VAL A 128 12.24 -5.93 -16.44
N ALA A 129 12.38 -6.24 -15.16
CA ALA A 129 12.91 -7.54 -14.72
C ALA A 129 12.03 -8.70 -15.21
N ALA A 130 10.70 -8.55 -15.09
CA ALA A 130 9.77 -9.54 -15.59
C ALA A 130 9.89 -9.70 -17.12
N ALA A 131 9.99 -8.60 -17.86
CA ALA A 131 10.16 -8.65 -19.31
C ALA A 131 11.45 -9.37 -19.70
N ILE A 132 12.55 -9.10 -19.02
CA ILE A 132 13.83 -9.78 -19.29
C ILE A 132 13.68 -11.31 -19.14
N VAL A 133 13.05 -11.75 -18.06
CA VAL A 133 12.84 -13.19 -17.82
C VAL A 133 11.91 -13.81 -18.86
N LEU A 134 10.82 -13.13 -19.19
CA LEU A 134 9.83 -13.69 -20.13
C LEU A 134 10.37 -13.78 -21.56
N TRP A 135 11.27 -12.88 -21.94
CA TRP A 135 11.87 -12.89 -23.28
C TRP A 135 13.19 -13.67 -23.34
N ALA A 136 13.75 -14.04 -22.21
CA ALA A 136 14.89 -14.95 -22.18
C ALA A 136 14.47 -16.37 -22.61
#